data_3a7868de5e4381b72f5690dbaceb9218
#
_entry.id   3a7868de5e4381b72f5690dbaceb9218
#
_cell.length_a   1.000
_cell.length_b   1.000
_cell.length_c   1.000
_cell.angle_alpha   90.00
_cell.angle_beta   90.00
_cell.angle_gamma   90.00
#
_symmetry.space_group_name_H-M   'P 1'
#
loop_
_entity.id
_entity.type
_entity.pdbx_description
1 polymer ?
#
loop_
_entity_poly.entity_id
_entity_poly.type
_entity_poly.pdbx_seq_one_letter_code
_entity_poly.pdbx_strand_id
1 'polypeptide(L)'
;MTTNIDLSVQVFGHTFRNPIIPAAGPNVGSGAMVRRAAEGGAGGLLAKTISSIAAPVPHPNMVRLGRDSLLNTELWSELSPERWFEHEYDLALGAAHEYQLPLIASVGYTAEDLTALGPRLEAIGVNIIEFSIHYLDKQRLIDTARALREAVSLPIVAKLSPHAGDLGEIAQVLDPYVDGFACINSFGPTLMIDIERVESPLGSQYGYGWLSGSAVKPLAVRSVFEVARATHKPVIGVGGVTRGEDVIEFFMAGASLVGVCTAAILKGPAVYGKIAEETAQWLEAHGYRSMDEVKDLYLEKYRRGQRVVTTVEQTAWVN
;
A
#
# COMPACT_ATOMS: atom_id res chain seq x y z
N MET A 1 -2.02 -25.64 17.94
CA MET A 1 -1.86 -24.88 19.18
C MET A 1 -2.30 -23.46 18.88
N THR A 2 -3.29 -22.92 19.57
CA THR A 2 -3.68 -21.50 19.41
C THR A 2 -2.58 -20.67 20.03
N THR A 3 -1.84 -19.92 19.22
CA THR A 3 -0.86 -18.95 19.70
C THR A 3 -1.59 -17.87 20.50
N ASN A 4 -1.09 -17.52 21.68
CA ASN A 4 -1.64 -16.42 22.50
C ASN A 4 -1.06 -15.06 22.07
N ILE A 5 -0.89 -14.89 20.75
CA ILE A 5 -0.31 -13.69 20.13
C ILE A 5 -1.44 -12.80 19.62
N ASP A 6 -1.45 -11.56 20.05
CA ASP A 6 -2.38 -10.53 19.54
C ASP A 6 -1.78 -9.85 18.32
N LEU A 7 -2.38 -10.08 17.15
CA LEU A 7 -2.02 -9.41 15.90
C LEU A 7 -2.89 -8.18 15.64
N SER A 8 -3.88 -7.89 16.48
CA SER A 8 -4.74 -6.71 16.25
C SER A 8 -3.95 -5.41 16.36
N VAL A 9 -4.32 -4.43 15.53
CA VAL A 9 -3.73 -3.09 15.57
C VAL A 9 -4.81 -2.03 15.48
N GLN A 10 -4.61 -0.92 16.20
CA GLN A 10 -5.50 0.24 16.17
C GLN A 10 -4.88 1.32 15.28
N VAL A 11 -5.50 1.60 14.14
CA VAL A 11 -4.99 2.59 13.17
C VAL A 11 -6.16 3.36 12.59
N PHE A 12 -6.01 4.67 12.40
CA PHE A 12 -7.03 5.56 11.82
C PHE A 12 -8.40 5.53 12.55
N GLY A 13 -8.39 5.24 13.86
CA GLY A 13 -9.63 5.10 14.65
C GLY A 13 -10.37 3.77 14.48
N HIS A 14 -9.79 2.80 13.77
CA HIS A 14 -10.37 1.49 13.50
C HIS A 14 -9.49 0.35 14.01
N THR A 15 -10.13 -0.77 14.37
CA THR A 15 -9.46 -2.02 14.72
C THR A 15 -9.28 -2.87 13.48
N PHE A 16 -8.03 -3.20 13.16
CA PHE A 16 -7.66 -4.21 12.18
C PHE A 16 -7.34 -5.51 12.93
N ARG A 17 -7.99 -6.63 12.58
CA ARG A 17 -7.81 -7.92 13.31
C ARG A 17 -6.38 -8.49 13.20
N ASN A 18 -5.64 -8.11 12.18
CA ASN A 18 -4.20 -8.28 12.01
C ASN A 18 -3.68 -7.18 11.07
N PRO A 19 -2.36 -6.91 11.01
CA PRO A 19 -1.83 -5.77 10.26
C PRO A 19 -1.77 -5.96 8.74
N ILE A 20 -2.16 -7.14 8.22
CA ILE A 20 -2.01 -7.48 6.80
C ILE A 20 -3.30 -7.12 6.05
N ILE A 21 -3.21 -6.20 5.10
CA ILE A 21 -4.33 -5.75 4.26
C ILE A 21 -3.99 -5.94 2.78
N PRO A 22 -4.98 -5.97 1.87
CA PRO A 22 -4.72 -5.81 0.44
C PRO A 22 -4.10 -4.43 0.16
N ALA A 23 -3.24 -4.33 -0.85
CA ALA A 23 -2.89 -3.03 -1.44
C ALA A 23 -3.71 -2.81 -2.73
N ALA A 24 -3.99 -1.54 -3.07
CA ALA A 24 -4.74 -1.17 -4.27
C ALA A 24 -4.06 -1.67 -5.54
N GLY A 25 -4.61 -2.70 -6.13
CA GLY A 25 -4.07 -3.38 -7.31
C GLY A 25 -5.06 -4.36 -7.92
N PRO A 26 -4.66 -5.16 -8.92
CA PRO A 26 -5.53 -6.13 -9.59
C PRO A 26 -6.13 -7.19 -8.66
N ASN A 27 -5.47 -7.48 -7.53
CA ASN A 27 -5.94 -8.41 -6.50
C ASN A 27 -7.25 -7.99 -5.81
N VAL A 28 -7.67 -6.74 -5.99
CA VAL A 28 -8.91 -6.14 -5.44
C VAL A 28 -9.66 -5.33 -6.51
N GLY A 29 -9.59 -5.77 -7.76
CA GLY A 29 -10.18 -5.12 -8.93
C GLY A 29 -11.71 -5.16 -9.02
N SER A 30 -12.38 -5.85 -8.08
CA SER A 30 -13.84 -5.89 -7.96
C SER A 30 -14.27 -6.15 -6.52
N GLY A 31 -15.53 -5.88 -6.19
CA GLY A 31 -16.10 -6.16 -4.87
C GLY A 31 -16.00 -7.64 -4.48
N ALA A 32 -16.17 -8.54 -5.44
CA ALA A 32 -15.98 -9.98 -5.22
C ALA A 32 -14.53 -10.34 -4.86
N MET A 33 -13.53 -9.65 -5.43
CA MET A 33 -12.13 -9.83 -5.07
C MET A 33 -11.82 -9.26 -3.69
N VAL A 34 -12.44 -8.14 -3.31
CA VAL A 34 -12.35 -7.58 -1.95
C VAL A 34 -12.92 -8.57 -0.93
N ARG A 35 -14.08 -9.19 -1.20
CA ARG A 35 -14.64 -10.28 -0.37
C ARG A 35 -13.67 -11.44 -0.21
N ARG A 36 -13.05 -11.90 -1.30
CA ARG A 36 -12.07 -12.99 -1.25
C ARG A 36 -10.85 -12.65 -0.38
N ALA A 37 -10.46 -11.38 -0.29
CA ALA A 37 -9.39 -10.98 0.62
C ALA A 37 -9.82 -11.13 2.09
N ALA A 38 -11.08 -10.80 2.45
CA ALA A 38 -11.63 -11.05 3.78
C ALA A 38 -11.64 -12.54 4.13
N GLU A 39 -12.16 -13.38 3.20
CA GLU A 39 -12.17 -14.84 3.29
C GLU A 39 -10.76 -15.41 3.42
N GLY A 40 -9.80 -14.82 2.74
CA GLY A 40 -8.38 -15.19 2.76
C GLY A 40 -7.61 -14.75 4.01
N GLY A 41 -8.25 -14.11 4.99
CA GLY A 41 -7.65 -13.77 6.27
C GLY A 41 -7.04 -12.38 6.37
N ALA A 42 -7.32 -11.46 5.44
CA ALA A 42 -6.90 -10.08 5.55
C ALA A 42 -7.43 -9.41 6.83
N GLY A 43 -6.63 -8.56 7.47
CA GLY A 43 -6.99 -7.89 8.72
C GLY A 43 -7.87 -6.65 8.56
N GLY A 44 -7.93 -6.11 7.35
CA GLY A 44 -8.80 -5.05 6.86
C GLY A 44 -8.91 -5.16 5.36
N LEU A 45 -9.77 -4.37 4.74
CA LEU A 45 -10.04 -4.43 3.31
C LEU A 45 -9.59 -3.15 2.59
N LEU A 46 -9.24 -3.28 1.33
CA LEU A 46 -8.92 -2.15 0.46
C LEU A 46 -9.45 -2.46 -0.94
N ALA A 47 -10.12 -1.47 -1.56
CA ALA A 47 -10.63 -1.57 -2.92
C ALA A 47 -9.67 -0.96 -3.95
N LYS A 48 -9.73 -1.41 -5.21
CA LYS A 48 -8.95 -0.87 -6.34
C LYS A 48 -9.15 0.64 -6.47
N THR A 49 -8.09 1.36 -6.79
CA THR A 49 -8.17 2.79 -7.10
C THR A 49 -9.16 3.05 -8.22
N ILE A 50 -10.11 3.94 -8.01
CA ILE A 50 -11.05 4.45 -9.02
C ILE A 50 -10.70 5.90 -9.40
N SER A 51 -11.12 6.32 -10.58
CA SER A 51 -11.05 7.70 -11.07
C SER A 51 -12.37 8.05 -11.73
N SER A 52 -12.55 9.28 -12.21
CA SER A 52 -13.79 9.74 -12.88
C SER A 52 -14.12 8.97 -14.15
N ILE A 53 -13.15 8.25 -14.72
CA ILE A 53 -13.33 7.40 -15.90
C ILE A 53 -12.70 6.02 -15.69
N ALA A 54 -13.15 5.02 -16.42
CA ALA A 54 -12.51 3.71 -16.48
C ALA A 54 -11.11 3.81 -17.10
N ALA A 55 -10.16 3.03 -16.57
CA ALA A 55 -8.78 3.05 -17.04
C ALA A 55 -8.61 2.37 -18.41
N PRO A 56 -7.91 2.98 -19.36
CA PRO A 56 -7.51 2.32 -20.60
C PRO A 56 -6.23 1.50 -20.41
N VAL A 57 -6.29 0.43 -19.62
CA VAL A 57 -5.13 -0.40 -19.31
C VAL A 57 -4.57 -1.07 -20.57
N PRO A 58 -3.29 -0.88 -20.92
CA PRO A 58 -2.68 -1.55 -22.06
C PRO A 58 -2.50 -3.05 -21.81
N HIS A 59 -2.87 -3.89 -22.76
CA HIS A 59 -2.71 -5.34 -22.69
C HIS A 59 -1.66 -5.85 -23.71
N PRO A 60 -0.84 -6.88 -23.36
CA PRO A 60 -0.74 -7.55 -22.08
C PRO A 60 -0.28 -6.61 -20.95
N ASN A 61 -0.96 -6.69 -19.78
CA ASN A 61 -0.75 -5.74 -18.69
C ASN A 61 0.19 -6.23 -17.58
N MET A 62 0.52 -7.52 -17.55
CA MET A 62 1.41 -8.09 -16.53
C MET A 62 2.30 -9.19 -17.09
N VAL A 63 3.54 -9.22 -16.62
CA VAL A 63 4.49 -10.30 -16.87
C VAL A 63 5.23 -10.66 -15.59
N ARG A 64 5.46 -11.95 -15.39
CA ARG A 64 6.19 -12.44 -14.22
C ARG A 64 7.69 -12.18 -14.37
N LEU A 65 8.29 -11.64 -13.31
CA LEU A 65 9.74 -11.45 -13.21
C LEU A 65 10.27 -12.30 -12.05
N GLY A 66 11.00 -13.35 -12.38
CA GLY A 66 11.49 -14.30 -11.39
C GLY A 66 10.36 -15.00 -10.65
N ARG A 67 10.56 -15.28 -9.34
CA ARG A 67 9.64 -16.09 -8.54
C ARG A 67 8.47 -15.29 -7.95
N ASP A 68 8.77 -14.14 -7.37
CA ASP A 68 7.83 -13.40 -6.50
C ASP A 68 7.73 -11.91 -6.90
N SER A 69 7.98 -11.58 -8.18
CA SER A 69 7.90 -10.22 -8.71
C SER A 69 7.14 -10.18 -10.02
N LEU A 70 6.60 -9.01 -10.35
CA LEU A 70 5.88 -8.71 -11.58
C LEU A 70 6.37 -7.38 -12.17
N LEU A 71 6.37 -7.30 -13.50
CA LEU A 71 6.25 -6.04 -14.22
C LEU A 71 4.80 -5.88 -14.68
N ASN A 72 4.26 -4.68 -14.57
CA ASN A 72 2.87 -4.40 -14.93
C ASN A 72 2.71 -3.04 -15.58
N THR A 73 1.63 -2.89 -16.34
CA THR A 73 1.17 -1.62 -16.94
C THR A 73 -0.17 -1.20 -16.34
N GLU A 74 -0.42 -1.65 -15.10
CA GLU A 74 -1.66 -1.36 -14.39
C GLU A 74 -1.83 0.14 -14.12
N LEU A 75 -3.06 0.57 -14.31
CA LEU A 75 -3.54 1.90 -13.98
C LEU A 75 -4.56 1.81 -12.83
N TRP A 76 -5.50 2.74 -12.77
CA TRP A 76 -6.66 2.63 -11.88
C TRP A 76 -7.64 1.57 -12.41
N SER A 77 -8.86 1.53 -11.90
CA SER A 77 -9.86 0.50 -12.28
C SER A 77 -10.29 0.60 -13.74
N GLU A 78 -10.34 -0.55 -14.44
CA GLU A 78 -10.96 -0.69 -15.76
C GLU A 78 -12.50 -0.67 -15.67
N LEU A 79 -13.08 -0.83 -14.47
CA LEU A 79 -14.49 -0.61 -14.21
C LEU A 79 -14.75 0.88 -13.99
N SER A 80 -15.85 1.38 -14.56
CA SER A 80 -16.24 2.78 -14.38
C SER A 80 -16.57 3.10 -12.91
N PRO A 81 -16.50 4.37 -12.48
CA PRO A 81 -16.90 4.75 -11.15
C PRO A 81 -18.39 4.44 -10.88
N GLU A 82 -19.28 4.55 -11.88
CA GLU A 82 -20.70 4.18 -11.75
C GLU A 82 -20.83 2.71 -11.38
N ARG A 83 -20.12 1.81 -12.10
CA ARG A 83 -20.12 0.37 -11.81
C ARG A 83 -19.64 0.10 -10.38
N TRP A 84 -18.61 0.83 -9.90
CA TRP A 84 -18.14 0.70 -8.53
C TRP A 84 -19.22 1.12 -7.52
N PHE A 85 -19.85 2.27 -7.69
CA PHE A 85 -20.86 2.77 -6.77
C PHE A 85 -22.18 2.00 -6.80
N GLU A 86 -22.57 1.47 -7.97
CA GLU A 86 -23.84 0.76 -8.14
C GLU A 86 -23.75 -0.72 -7.78
N HIS A 87 -22.54 -1.31 -7.70
CA HIS A 87 -22.42 -2.75 -7.52
C HIS A 87 -21.20 -3.18 -6.71
N GLU A 88 -20.00 -2.74 -7.06
CA GLU A 88 -18.77 -3.31 -6.49
C GLU A 88 -18.60 -2.93 -5.01
N TYR A 89 -18.94 -1.68 -4.66
CA TYR A 89 -18.90 -1.26 -3.25
C TYR A 89 -19.96 -1.92 -2.39
N ASP A 90 -21.14 -2.28 -2.92
CA ASP A 90 -22.13 -3.05 -2.17
C ASP A 90 -21.57 -4.41 -1.73
N LEU A 91 -20.86 -5.10 -2.63
CA LEU A 91 -20.19 -6.36 -2.31
C LEU A 91 -19.03 -6.16 -1.31
N ALA A 92 -18.24 -5.10 -1.48
CA ALA A 92 -17.10 -4.81 -0.61
C ALA A 92 -17.55 -4.42 0.80
N LEU A 93 -18.56 -3.55 0.92
CA LEU A 93 -19.17 -3.13 2.20
C LEU A 93 -19.89 -4.29 2.88
N GLY A 94 -20.59 -5.12 2.10
CA GLY A 94 -21.21 -6.36 2.61
C GLY A 94 -20.16 -7.28 3.24
N ALA A 95 -18.99 -7.44 2.60
CA ALA A 95 -17.89 -8.21 3.16
C ALA A 95 -17.29 -7.53 4.40
N ALA A 96 -17.07 -6.21 4.37
CA ALA A 96 -16.57 -5.44 5.50
C ALA A 96 -17.47 -5.63 6.74
N HIS A 97 -18.78 -5.54 6.55
CA HIS A 97 -19.75 -5.75 7.62
C HIS A 97 -19.77 -7.20 8.13
N GLU A 98 -19.83 -8.19 7.24
CA GLU A 98 -19.87 -9.62 7.58
C GLU A 98 -18.65 -10.08 8.39
N TYR A 99 -17.45 -9.60 7.97
CA TYR A 99 -16.19 -9.97 8.61
C TYR A 99 -15.73 -8.98 9.69
N GLN A 100 -16.51 -7.92 9.95
CA GLN A 100 -16.20 -6.85 10.90
C GLN A 100 -14.82 -6.21 10.64
N LEU A 101 -14.53 -5.86 9.39
CA LEU A 101 -13.27 -5.31 8.94
C LEU A 101 -13.46 -3.88 8.44
N PRO A 102 -12.51 -2.96 8.70
CA PRO A 102 -12.53 -1.65 8.06
C PRO A 102 -12.26 -1.78 6.55
N LEU A 103 -12.96 -0.95 5.76
CA LEU A 103 -12.78 -0.83 4.31
C LEU A 103 -12.10 0.49 3.96
N ILE A 104 -10.97 0.40 3.28
CA ILE A 104 -10.26 1.52 2.67
C ILE A 104 -10.67 1.60 1.20
N ALA A 105 -11.18 2.75 0.76
CA ALA A 105 -11.41 3.02 -0.66
C ALA A 105 -10.24 3.79 -1.24
N SER A 106 -9.71 3.35 -2.39
CA SER A 106 -8.63 4.04 -3.08
C SER A 106 -9.17 4.87 -4.25
N VAL A 107 -8.72 6.12 -4.37
CA VAL A 107 -9.15 7.09 -5.37
C VAL A 107 -7.93 7.84 -5.92
N GLY A 108 -7.95 8.24 -7.15
CA GLY A 108 -6.90 9.03 -7.80
C GLY A 108 -7.48 9.77 -8.99
N TYR A 109 -6.78 10.69 -9.61
CA TYR A 109 -5.40 11.14 -9.35
C TYR A 109 -5.33 12.66 -9.30
N THR A 110 -6.42 13.34 -9.71
CA THR A 110 -6.51 14.79 -9.78
C THR A 110 -7.33 15.34 -8.61
N ALA A 111 -7.18 16.63 -8.34
CA ALA A 111 -8.04 17.28 -7.34
C ALA A 111 -9.52 17.16 -7.71
N GLU A 112 -9.83 17.22 -9.01
CA GLU A 112 -11.19 17.06 -9.54
C GLU A 112 -11.74 15.66 -9.27
N ASP A 113 -10.94 14.59 -9.51
CA ASP A 113 -11.34 13.21 -9.16
C ASP A 113 -11.65 13.10 -7.66
N LEU A 114 -10.75 13.62 -6.82
CA LEU A 114 -10.86 13.49 -5.38
C LEU A 114 -12.06 14.23 -4.81
N THR A 115 -12.33 15.45 -5.29
CA THR A 115 -13.49 16.24 -4.85
C THR A 115 -14.82 15.71 -5.38
N ALA A 116 -14.82 15.06 -6.54
CA ALA A 116 -16.02 14.44 -7.11
C ALA A 116 -16.35 13.09 -6.44
N LEU A 117 -15.34 12.27 -6.17
CA LEU A 117 -15.54 10.89 -5.70
C LEU A 117 -15.45 10.76 -4.18
N GLY A 118 -14.63 11.58 -3.50
CA GLY A 118 -14.44 11.52 -2.06
C GLY A 118 -15.74 11.60 -1.26
N PRO A 119 -16.62 12.62 -1.45
CA PRO A 119 -17.89 12.70 -0.74
C PRO A 119 -18.83 11.53 -1.04
N ARG A 120 -18.79 10.96 -2.24
CA ARG A 120 -19.58 9.77 -2.59
C ARG A 120 -19.09 8.54 -1.82
N LEU A 121 -17.75 8.38 -1.68
CA LEU A 121 -17.15 7.31 -0.89
C LEU A 121 -17.52 7.43 0.59
N GLU A 122 -17.47 8.64 1.14
CA GLU A 122 -17.91 8.90 2.52
C GLU A 122 -19.40 8.57 2.70
N ALA A 123 -20.25 8.99 1.77
CA ALA A 123 -21.70 8.77 1.82
C ALA A 123 -22.12 7.29 1.79
N ILE A 124 -21.36 6.41 1.12
CA ILE A 124 -21.63 4.97 1.10
C ILE A 124 -21.10 4.24 2.33
N GLY A 125 -20.31 4.91 3.20
CA GLY A 125 -19.88 4.36 4.48
C GLY A 125 -18.54 3.61 4.44
N VAL A 126 -17.61 3.93 3.53
CA VAL A 126 -16.21 3.47 3.66
C VAL A 126 -15.58 4.10 4.91
N ASN A 127 -14.57 3.45 5.46
CA ASN A 127 -13.96 3.89 6.71
C ASN A 127 -12.78 4.85 6.53
N ILE A 128 -12.04 4.70 5.43
CA ILE A 128 -10.78 5.42 5.16
C ILE A 128 -10.69 5.66 3.66
N ILE A 129 -10.13 6.78 3.24
CA ILE A 129 -9.83 7.07 1.85
C ILE A 129 -8.32 7.07 1.64
N GLU A 130 -7.82 6.19 0.75
CA GLU A 130 -6.46 6.26 0.22
C GLU A 130 -6.50 7.02 -1.11
N PHE A 131 -5.60 7.99 -1.32
CA PHE A 131 -5.41 8.56 -2.64
C PHE A 131 -3.98 8.34 -3.15
N SER A 132 -3.87 8.05 -4.45
CA SER A 132 -2.59 7.81 -5.10
C SER A 132 -2.05 9.08 -5.72
N ILE A 133 -0.74 9.27 -5.55
CA ILE A 133 0.00 10.38 -6.10
C ILE A 133 0.92 9.85 -7.20
N HIS A 134 0.73 10.34 -8.42
CA HIS A 134 1.60 10.04 -9.55
C HIS A 134 2.20 11.31 -10.12
N TYR A 135 3.54 11.42 -10.13
CA TYR A 135 4.31 12.42 -10.88
C TYR A 135 3.84 13.87 -10.77
N LEU A 136 3.17 14.23 -9.67
CA LEU A 136 2.79 15.61 -9.43
C LEU A 136 3.99 16.38 -8.89
N ASP A 137 4.13 17.62 -9.32
CA ASP A 137 5.00 18.55 -8.63
C ASP A 137 4.50 18.81 -7.20
N LYS A 138 5.38 19.27 -6.34
CA LYS A 138 5.12 19.45 -4.91
C LYS A 138 3.86 20.31 -4.64
N GLN A 139 3.64 21.36 -5.42
CA GLN A 139 2.51 22.26 -5.21
C GLN A 139 1.19 21.59 -5.57
N ARG A 140 1.12 20.94 -6.70
CA ARG A 140 -0.08 20.16 -7.11
C ARG A 140 -0.41 19.05 -6.12
N LEU A 141 0.61 18.43 -5.56
CA LEU A 141 0.44 17.41 -4.54
C LEU A 141 -0.24 17.97 -3.29
N ILE A 142 0.22 19.12 -2.80
CA ILE A 142 -0.38 19.82 -1.66
C ILE A 142 -1.83 20.24 -1.98
N ASP A 143 -2.05 20.82 -3.15
CA ASP A 143 -3.37 21.30 -3.57
C ASP A 143 -4.37 20.13 -3.70
N THR A 144 -3.92 18.99 -4.22
CA THR A 144 -4.72 17.77 -4.32
C THR A 144 -5.10 17.22 -2.93
N ALA A 145 -4.12 17.12 -2.01
CA ALA A 145 -4.38 16.65 -0.65
C ALA A 145 -5.32 17.60 0.12
N ARG A 146 -5.11 18.92 -0.02
CA ARG A 146 -5.97 19.94 0.57
C ARG A 146 -7.40 19.83 0.04
N ALA A 147 -7.59 19.72 -1.27
CA ALA A 147 -8.90 19.61 -1.90
C ALA A 147 -9.68 18.40 -1.37
N LEU A 148 -9.03 17.25 -1.20
CA LEU A 148 -9.67 16.08 -0.60
C LEU A 148 -10.01 16.34 0.88
N ARG A 149 -9.09 16.93 1.66
CA ARG A 149 -9.33 17.22 3.09
C ARG A 149 -10.52 18.18 3.30
N GLU A 150 -10.68 19.15 2.42
CA GLU A 150 -11.81 20.08 2.47
C GLU A 150 -13.14 19.41 2.06
N ALA A 151 -13.09 18.34 1.27
CA ALA A 151 -14.25 17.64 0.74
C ALA A 151 -14.80 16.54 1.65
N VAL A 152 -14.00 15.95 2.55
CA VAL A 152 -14.38 14.78 3.36
C VAL A 152 -13.92 14.91 4.81
N SER A 153 -14.61 14.20 5.72
CA SER A 153 -14.25 14.12 7.15
C SER A 153 -13.52 12.82 7.52
N LEU A 154 -13.54 11.82 6.66
CA LEU A 154 -12.87 10.53 6.86
C LEU A 154 -11.35 10.65 7.01
N PRO A 155 -10.70 9.69 7.65
CA PRO A 155 -9.24 9.56 7.60
C PRO A 155 -8.74 9.44 6.15
N ILE A 156 -7.69 10.20 5.83
CA ILE A 156 -7.06 10.26 4.51
C ILE A 156 -5.65 9.70 4.56
N VAL A 157 -5.34 8.78 3.65
CA VAL A 157 -4.01 8.19 3.47
C VAL A 157 -3.43 8.60 2.11
N ALA A 158 -2.25 9.23 2.11
CA ALA A 158 -1.53 9.57 0.89
C ALA A 158 -0.59 8.42 0.49
N LYS A 159 -0.83 7.80 -0.67
CA LYS A 159 0.05 6.77 -1.22
C LYS A 159 1.14 7.37 -2.07
N LEU A 160 2.37 7.26 -1.57
CA LEU A 160 3.54 7.89 -2.15
C LEU A 160 4.16 7.05 -3.28
N SER A 161 4.59 7.75 -4.34
CA SER A 161 5.41 7.15 -5.38
C SER A 161 6.87 7.10 -4.92
N PRO A 162 7.63 6.03 -5.22
CA PRO A 162 9.07 5.97 -4.91
C PRO A 162 9.90 7.01 -5.68
N HIS A 163 9.31 7.67 -6.67
CA HIS A 163 9.92 8.71 -7.50
C HIS A 163 9.58 10.14 -7.08
N ALA A 164 8.84 10.31 -6.00
CA ALA A 164 8.37 11.64 -5.59
C ALA A 164 9.49 12.54 -4.99
N GLY A 165 10.75 12.12 -5.03
CA GLY A 165 11.87 12.84 -4.45
C GLY A 165 12.13 12.44 -2.99
N ASP A 166 12.40 13.42 -2.13
CA ASP A 166 12.57 13.17 -0.69
C ASP A 166 11.21 12.88 -0.04
N LEU A 167 10.97 11.61 0.29
CA LEU A 167 9.70 11.16 0.85
C LEU A 167 9.45 11.71 2.26
N GLY A 168 10.50 11.99 3.02
CA GLY A 168 10.39 12.64 4.33
C GLY A 168 9.91 14.07 4.19
N GLU A 169 10.48 14.85 3.25
CA GLU A 169 10.02 16.20 2.96
C GLU A 169 8.57 16.22 2.45
N ILE A 170 8.20 15.28 1.58
CA ILE A 170 6.83 15.15 1.10
C ILE A 170 5.87 14.82 2.23
N ALA A 171 6.24 13.92 3.13
CA ALA A 171 5.41 13.61 4.28
C ALA A 171 5.18 14.85 5.16
N GLN A 172 6.20 15.65 5.41
CA GLN A 172 6.08 16.88 6.21
C GLN A 172 5.15 17.91 5.57
N VAL A 173 5.21 18.12 4.26
CA VAL A 173 4.34 19.12 3.59
C VAL A 173 2.91 18.64 3.45
N LEU A 174 2.66 17.34 3.42
CA LEU A 174 1.31 16.75 3.38
C LEU A 174 0.70 16.57 4.78
N ASP A 175 1.51 16.59 5.83
CA ASP A 175 1.08 16.32 7.20
C ASP A 175 -0.19 17.08 7.63
N PRO A 176 -0.40 18.37 7.28
CA PRO A 176 -1.63 19.08 7.64
C PRO A 176 -2.91 18.56 6.98
N TYR A 177 -2.81 17.81 5.89
CA TYR A 177 -3.95 17.46 5.03
C TYR A 177 -4.31 15.97 5.06
N VAL A 178 -3.43 15.12 5.60
CA VAL A 178 -3.64 13.66 5.62
C VAL A 178 -3.52 13.09 7.03
N ASP A 179 -4.07 11.92 7.27
CA ASP A 179 -4.01 11.21 8.55
C ASP A 179 -2.96 10.10 8.56
N GLY A 180 -2.41 9.77 7.40
CA GLY A 180 -1.34 8.79 7.25
C GLY A 180 -0.80 8.68 5.84
N PHE A 181 0.15 7.76 5.67
CA PHE A 181 0.85 7.53 4.42
C PHE A 181 0.86 6.06 4.05
N ALA A 182 0.91 5.76 2.73
CA ALA A 182 1.20 4.42 2.23
C ALA A 182 2.49 4.47 1.38
N CYS A 183 3.46 3.65 1.71
CA CYS A 183 4.78 3.59 1.08
C CYS A 183 5.09 2.15 0.69
N ILE A 184 5.14 1.86 -0.62
CA ILE A 184 5.19 2.72 -1.81
C ILE A 184 4.23 2.22 -2.90
N ASN A 185 4.04 3.01 -3.95
CA ASN A 185 3.52 2.50 -5.21
C ASN A 185 4.61 1.68 -5.94
N SER A 186 4.26 0.97 -7.03
CA SER A 186 5.21 0.22 -7.85
C SER A 186 6.34 1.12 -8.40
N PHE A 187 7.53 0.52 -8.61
CA PHE A 187 8.73 1.21 -9.07
C PHE A 187 8.83 1.18 -10.59
N GLY A 188 8.96 2.31 -11.24
CA GLY A 188 9.10 2.40 -12.71
C GLY A 188 9.20 3.85 -13.18
N PRO A 189 9.31 4.07 -14.50
CA PRO A 189 9.20 3.05 -15.55
C PRO A 189 10.42 2.13 -15.61
N THR A 190 10.17 0.88 -15.96
CA THR A 190 11.17 -0.16 -16.22
C THR A 190 10.92 -0.77 -17.60
N LEU A 191 11.87 -1.54 -18.14
CA LEU A 191 11.75 -2.21 -19.42
C LEU A 191 12.23 -3.66 -19.31
N MET A 192 11.48 -4.59 -19.90
CA MET A 192 11.89 -5.97 -20.14
C MET A 192 11.80 -6.26 -21.63
N ILE A 193 12.84 -6.91 -22.17
CA ILE A 193 12.91 -7.30 -23.57
C ILE A 193 12.97 -8.83 -23.65
N ASP A 194 12.06 -9.42 -24.40
CA ASP A 194 12.17 -10.80 -24.86
C ASP A 194 13.20 -10.81 -25.99
N ILE A 195 14.36 -11.38 -25.72
CA ILE A 195 15.50 -11.34 -26.66
C ILE A 195 15.29 -12.20 -27.90
N GLU A 196 14.44 -13.21 -27.83
CA GLU A 196 14.11 -14.08 -28.99
C GLU A 196 13.13 -13.40 -29.94
N ARG A 197 12.19 -12.60 -29.39
CA ARG A 197 11.18 -11.89 -30.17
C ARG A 197 11.59 -10.47 -30.49
N VAL A 198 12.57 -9.92 -29.79
CA VAL A 198 13.03 -8.52 -29.87
C VAL A 198 11.89 -7.54 -29.62
N GLU A 199 11.05 -7.87 -28.61
CA GLU A 199 9.89 -7.05 -28.21
C GLU A 199 9.69 -7.08 -26.69
N SER A 200 8.90 -6.12 -26.17
CA SER A 200 8.48 -6.17 -24.76
C SER A 200 7.29 -7.12 -24.61
N PRO A 201 7.20 -7.89 -23.51
CA PRO A 201 6.03 -8.69 -23.20
C PRO A 201 4.83 -7.87 -22.69
N LEU A 202 4.98 -6.53 -22.56
CA LEU A 202 3.94 -5.61 -22.09
C LEU A 202 3.39 -4.77 -23.24
N GLY A 203 2.07 -4.52 -23.22
CA GLY A 203 1.36 -3.81 -24.30
C GLY A 203 1.39 -2.27 -24.20
N SER A 204 2.13 -1.70 -23.25
CA SER A 204 2.26 -0.25 -23.11
C SER A 204 3.13 0.38 -24.19
N GLN A 205 3.05 1.70 -24.34
CA GLN A 205 3.94 2.43 -25.24
C GLN A 205 5.40 2.17 -24.87
N TYR A 206 6.22 1.79 -25.82
CA TYR A 206 7.62 1.37 -25.68
C TYR A 206 7.84 0.13 -24.80
N GLY A 207 6.78 -0.58 -24.38
CA GLY A 207 6.88 -1.73 -23.49
C GLY A 207 7.26 -1.39 -22.05
N TYR A 208 7.10 -0.13 -21.63
CA TYR A 208 7.41 0.28 -20.27
C TYR A 208 6.41 -0.31 -19.27
N GLY A 209 6.93 -0.68 -18.10
CA GLY A 209 6.13 -1.20 -17.00
C GLY A 209 6.67 -0.78 -15.64
N TRP A 210 5.94 -1.15 -14.61
CA TRP A 210 6.28 -0.88 -13.21
C TRP A 210 6.56 -2.19 -12.48
N LEU A 211 7.67 -2.19 -11.74
CA LEU A 211 8.14 -3.33 -10.95
C LEU A 211 7.40 -3.38 -9.61
N SER A 212 6.94 -4.57 -9.25
CA SER A 212 6.32 -4.89 -7.96
C SER A 212 6.78 -6.27 -7.45
N GLY A 213 6.43 -6.59 -6.20
CA GLY A 213 6.83 -7.85 -5.57
C GLY A 213 8.17 -7.77 -4.84
N SER A 214 8.78 -8.92 -4.55
CA SER A 214 9.96 -9.02 -3.66
C SER A 214 11.15 -8.15 -4.08
N ALA A 215 11.29 -7.87 -5.37
CA ALA A 215 12.39 -7.05 -5.89
C ALA A 215 12.35 -5.59 -5.41
N VAL A 216 11.18 -5.05 -5.02
CA VAL A 216 11.07 -3.67 -4.52
C VAL A 216 11.09 -3.56 -3.01
N LYS A 217 11.12 -4.68 -2.26
CA LYS A 217 11.02 -4.65 -0.78
C LYS A 217 12.06 -3.75 -0.11
N PRO A 218 13.36 -3.79 -0.44
CA PRO A 218 14.33 -2.91 0.21
C PRO A 218 14.05 -1.41 0.00
N LEU A 219 13.53 -1.04 -1.18
CA LEU A 219 13.10 0.34 -1.47
C LEU A 219 11.88 0.72 -0.63
N ALA A 220 10.92 -0.19 -0.51
CA ALA A 220 9.71 0.04 0.27
C ALA A 220 10.00 0.18 1.77
N VAL A 221 10.83 -0.69 2.35
CA VAL A 221 11.26 -0.62 3.76
C VAL A 221 11.99 0.69 4.04
N ARG A 222 12.94 1.10 3.16
CA ARG A 222 13.60 2.40 3.27
C ARG A 222 12.59 3.55 3.23
N SER A 223 11.63 3.51 2.31
CA SER A 223 10.64 4.57 2.15
C SER A 223 9.74 4.70 3.40
N VAL A 224 9.32 3.57 3.99
CA VAL A 224 8.59 3.56 5.25
C VAL A 224 9.42 4.20 6.36
N PHE A 225 10.69 3.82 6.47
CA PHE A 225 11.60 4.36 7.48
C PHE A 225 11.78 5.89 7.32
N GLU A 226 11.99 6.40 6.10
CA GLU A 226 12.16 7.84 5.86
C GLU A 226 10.90 8.63 6.20
N VAL A 227 9.71 8.13 5.84
CA VAL A 227 8.43 8.76 6.17
C VAL A 227 8.16 8.70 7.67
N ALA A 228 8.34 7.54 8.32
CA ALA A 228 8.14 7.38 9.75
C ALA A 228 9.10 8.22 10.60
N ARG A 229 10.28 8.58 10.07
CA ARG A 229 11.19 9.54 10.71
C ARG A 229 10.68 10.97 10.63
N ALA A 230 9.98 11.31 9.57
CA ALA A 230 9.60 12.69 9.24
C ALA A 230 8.22 13.08 9.80
N THR A 231 7.38 12.10 10.17
CA THR A 231 6.05 12.33 10.72
C THR A 231 5.76 11.40 11.90
N HIS A 232 4.73 11.74 12.71
CA HIS A 232 4.17 10.86 13.73
C HIS A 232 2.92 10.11 13.27
N LYS A 233 2.52 10.30 12.00
CA LYS A 233 1.33 9.69 11.45
C LYS A 233 1.57 8.23 11.07
N PRO A 234 0.53 7.37 11.13
CA PRO A 234 0.63 5.97 10.73
C PRO A 234 1.12 5.81 9.29
N VAL A 235 1.95 4.80 9.06
CA VAL A 235 2.45 4.44 7.72
C VAL A 235 2.01 3.03 7.37
N ILE A 236 1.40 2.87 6.20
CA ILE A 236 1.11 1.56 5.60
C ILE A 236 2.32 1.17 4.74
N GLY A 237 3.03 0.11 5.12
CA GLY A 237 4.15 -0.42 4.35
C GLY A 237 3.67 -1.24 3.17
N VAL A 238 4.02 -0.87 1.94
CA VAL A 238 3.57 -1.56 0.71
C VAL A 238 4.77 -1.81 -0.20
N GLY A 239 4.97 -3.07 -0.57
CA GLY A 239 5.98 -3.46 -1.55
C GLY A 239 6.81 -4.67 -1.13
N GLY A 240 6.59 -5.79 -1.80
CA GLY A 240 7.42 -6.98 -1.70
C GLY A 240 7.18 -7.91 -0.52
N VAL A 241 6.08 -7.73 0.20
CA VAL A 241 5.68 -8.63 1.29
C VAL A 241 5.23 -9.97 0.74
N THR A 242 5.86 -11.06 1.21
CA THR A 242 5.62 -12.43 0.75
C THR A 242 5.48 -13.44 1.89
N ARG A 243 5.87 -13.08 3.12
CA ARG A 243 5.93 -13.92 4.33
C ARG A 243 5.89 -13.07 5.61
N GLY A 244 5.75 -13.73 6.77
CA GLY A 244 5.60 -13.05 8.06
C GLY A 244 6.79 -12.19 8.46
N GLU A 245 8.03 -12.62 8.18
CA GLU A 245 9.22 -11.82 8.53
C GLU A 245 9.27 -10.48 7.78
N ASP A 246 8.68 -10.42 6.58
CA ASP A 246 8.59 -9.15 5.85
C ASP A 246 7.70 -8.15 6.61
N VAL A 247 6.60 -8.62 7.23
CA VAL A 247 5.72 -7.79 8.07
C VAL A 247 6.48 -7.23 9.27
N ILE A 248 7.25 -8.08 9.95
CA ILE A 248 8.08 -7.67 11.09
C ILE A 248 9.10 -6.61 10.68
N GLU A 249 9.78 -6.79 9.53
CA GLU A 249 10.75 -5.82 9.01
C GLU A 249 10.11 -4.45 8.77
N PHE A 250 8.90 -4.41 8.17
CA PHE A 250 8.16 -3.18 7.97
C PHE A 250 7.74 -2.51 9.29
N PHE A 251 7.27 -3.28 10.27
CA PHE A 251 6.92 -2.75 11.59
C PHE A 251 8.13 -2.19 12.32
N MET A 252 9.25 -2.88 12.30
CA MET A 252 10.49 -2.36 12.88
C MET A 252 10.95 -1.05 12.21
N ALA A 253 10.66 -0.87 10.93
CA ALA A 253 10.97 0.34 10.18
C ALA A 253 9.97 1.50 10.42
N GLY A 254 8.83 1.25 11.09
CA GLY A 254 7.85 2.27 11.43
C GLY A 254 6.46 2.10 10.80
N ALA A 255 6.20 0.99 10.11
CA ALA A 255 4.86 0.72 9.60
C ALA A 255 3.86 0.43 10.73
N SER A 256 2.59 0.76 10.49
CA SER A 256 1.45 0.42 11.35
C SER A 256 0.51 -0.60 10.71
N LEU A 257 0.56 -0.73 9.39
CA LEU A 257 -0.13 -1.73 8.58
C LEU A 257 0.78 -2.15 7.43
N VAL A 258 0.49 -3.28 6.81
CA VAL A 258 1.27 -3.80 5.67
C VAL A 258 0.35 -4.22 4.54
N GLY A 259 0.56 -3.63 3.35
CA GLY A 259 -0.23 -3.89 2.14
C GLY A 259 0.40 -4.97 1.26
N VAL A 260 -0.40 -5.96 0.87
CA VAL A 260 0.01 -7.09 0.03
C VAL A 260 -0.74 -7.06 -1.31
N CYS A 261 -0.01 -7.04 -2.42
CA CYS A 261 -0.58 -7.09 -3.78
C CYS A 261 -0.01 -8.27 -4.58
N THR A 262 1.25 -8.21 -4.99
CA THR A 262 1.88 -9.18 -5.89
C THR A 262 1.80 -10.62 -5.36
N ALA A 263 2.01 -10.84 -4.06
CA ALA A 263 1.87 -12.17 -3.47
C ALA A 263 0.44 -12.71 -3.57
N ALA A 264 -0.58 -11.85 -3.42
CA ALA A 264 -1.98 -12.24 -3.58
C ALA A 264 -2.35 -12.53 -5.04
N ILE A 265 -1.77 -11.81 -6.01
CA ILE A 265 -1.93 -12.10 -7.45
C ILE A 265 -1.32 -13.47 -7.78
N LEU A 266 -0.11 -13.75 -7.28
CA LEU A 266 0.65 -14.96 -7.63
C LEU A 266 0.20 -16.22 -6.87
N LYS A 267 -0.27 -16.07 -5.63
CA LYS A 267 -0.53 -17.20 -4.69
C LYS A 267 -2.01 -17.31 -4.30
N GLY A 268 -2.84 -16.35 -4.69
CA GLY A 268 -4.25 -16.27 -4.31
C GLY A 268 -4.48 -15.63 -2.93
N PRO A 269 -5.76 -15.35 -2.59
CA PRO A 269 -6.13 -14.56 -1.41
C PRO A 269 -5.79 -15.23 -0.07
N ALA A 270 -5.68 -16.56 0.01
CA ALA A 270 -5.28 -17.26 1.23
C ALA A 270 -3.89 -16.83 1.74
N VAL A 271 -3.09 -16.12 0.92
CA VAL A 271 -1.78 -15.61 1.32
C VAL A 271 -1.86 -14.59 2.46
N TYR A 272 -2.96 -13.85 2.62
CA TYR A 272 -3.12 -12.89 3.72
C TYR A 272 -3.11 -13.59 5.08
N GLY A 273 -3.95 -14.62 5.24
CA GLY A 273 -4.00 -15.42 6.47
C GLY A 273 -2.71 -16.19 6.74
N LYS A 274 -2.08 -16.71 5.68
CA LYS A 274 -0.79 -17.39 5.80
C LYS A 274 0.30 -16.44 6.34
N ILE A 275 0.40 -15.23 5.79
CA ILE A 275 1.36 -14.22 6.26
C ILE A 275 1.05 -13.83 7.72
N ALA A 276 -0.23 -13.69 8.10
CA ALA A 276 -0.61 -13.41 9.48
C ALA A 276 -0.17 -14.52 10.44
N GLU A 277 -0.40 -15.79 10.07
CA GLU A 277 0.05 -16.96 10.84
C GLU A 277 1.57 -16.99 10.99
N GLU A 278 2.32 -16.79 9.91
CA GLU A 278 3.80 -16.72 9.92
C GLU A 278 4.29 -15.56 10.82
N THR A 279 3.60 -14.40 10.80
CA THR A 279 3.89 -13.27 11.67
C THR A 279 3.71 -13.63 13.14
N ALA A 280 2.60 -14.28 13.49
CA ALA A 280 2.34 -14.75 14.86
C ALA A 280 3.39 -15.76 15.33
N GLN A 281 3.75 -16.71 14.47
CA GLN A 281 4.78 -17.72 14.76
C GLN A 281 6.15 -17.05 15.01
N TRP A 282 6.50 -16.04 14.22
CA TRP A 282 7.74 -15.30 14.42
C TRP A 282 7.76 -14.55 15.77
N LEU A 283 6.67 -13.85 16.11
CA LEU A 283 6.55 -13.15 17.39
C LEU A 283 6.69 -14.12 18.57
N GLU A 284 5.97 -15.24 18.54
CA GLU A 284 6.03 -16.28 19.58
C GLU A 284 7.46 -16.84 19.75
N ALA A 285 8.12 -17.17 18.62
CA ALA A 285 9.47 -17.72 18.63
C ALA A 285 10.53 -16.73 19.19
N HIS A 286 10.26 -15.41 19.11
CA HIS A 286 11.15 -14.35 19.61
C HIS A 286 10.72 -13.76 20.96
N GLY A 287 9.67 -14.31 21.59
CA GLY A 287 9.20 -13.88 22.91
C GLY A 287 8.37 -12.60 22.93
N TYR A 288 7.88 -12.14 21.77
CA TYR A 288 6.95 -11.03 21.66
C TYR A 288 5.50 -11.54 21.71
N ARG A 289 4.57 -10.68 22.17
CA ARG A 289 3.16 -11.04 22.34
C ARG A 289 2.21 -10.23 21.46
N SER A 290 2.66 -9.10 20.91
CA SER A 290 1.86 -8.21 20.07
C SER A 290 2.71 -7.52 19.02
N MET A 291 2.03 -6.92 18.04
CA MET A 291 2.69 -6.10 17.00
C MET A 291 3.30 -4.83 17.58
N ASP A 292 2.73 -4.27 18.64
CA ASP A 292 3.21 -3.06 19.29
C ASP A 292 4.61 -3.23 19.90
N GLU A 293 4.95 -4.44 20.36
CA GLU A 293 6.26 -4.74 20.94
C GLU A 293 7.42 -4.72 19.91
N VAL A 294 7.12 -4.93 18.62
CA VAL A 294 8.12 -4.91 17.55
C VAL A 294 8.09 -3.64 16.72
N LYS A 295 7.01 -2.85 16.86
CA LYS A 295 6.86 -1.60 16.14
C LYS A 295 7.99 -0.62 16.53
N ASP A 296 8.52 0.05 15.52
CA ASP A 296 9.52 1.12 15.65
C ASP A 296 10.89 0.68 16.25
N LEU A 297 11.13 -0.61 16.50
CA LEU A 297 12.39 -1.06 17.13
C LEU A 297 13.64 -0.57 16.38
N TYR A 298 13.62 -0.64 15.04
CA TYR A 298 14.71 -0.13 14.22
C TYR A 298 14.72 1.39 14.17
N LEU A 299 13.57 2.02 14.02
CA LEU A 299 13.41 3.48 14.00
C LEU A 299 13.93 4.13 15.29
N GLU A 300 13.55 3.58 16.45
CA GLU A 300 14.00 4.06 17.76
C GLU A 300 15.51 3.91 17.98
N LYS A 301 16.10 2.85 17.45
CA LYS A 301 17.54 2.65 17.50
C LYS A 301 18.30 3.81 16.84
N TYR A 302 17.77 4.38 15.76
CA TYR A 302 18.37 5.54 15.10
C TYR A 302 18.02 6.86 15.78
N ARG A 303 16.82 7.02 16.33
CA ARG A 303 16.43 8.20 17.12
C ARG A 303 17.31 8.35 18.36
N ARG A 304 17.73 7.25 18.99
CA ARG A 304 18.62 7.25 20.16
C ARG A 304 20.11 7.42 19.83
N GLY A 305 20.48 7.64 18.57
CA GLY A 305 21.87 7.86 18.18
C GLY A 305 22.79 6.65 18.39
N GLN A 306 22.24 5.43 18.44
CA GLN A 306 23.00 4.21 18.76
C GLN A 306 23.91 3.71 17.62
N ARG A 307 23.88 4.33 16.44
CA ARG A 307 24.80 4.04 15.35
C ARG A 307 25.50 5.29 14.87
N VAL A 308 26.75 5.45 15.27
CA VAL A 308 27.64 6.43 14.67
C VAL A 308 28.15 5.84 13.36
N VAL A 309 27.59 6.30 12.23
CA VAL A 309 28.20 6.03 10.91
C VAL A 309 29.42 6.94 10.83
N THR A 310 30.60 6.39 10.68
CA THR A 310 31.81 7.18 10.52
C THR A 310 31.74 7.96 9.19
N THR A 311 32.34 9.14 9.16
CA THR A 311 32.31 10.08 8.01
C THR A 311 32.78 9.41 6.68
N VAL A 312 33.59 8.38 6.77
CA VAL A 312 34.10 7.58 5.62
C VAL A 312 33.01 6.71 5.00
N GLU A 313 32.07 6.19 5.80
CA GLU A 313 30.95 5.37 5.30
C GLU A 313 29.90 6.23 4.60
N GLN A 314 29.71 7.49 5.02
CA GLN A 314 28.78 8.41 4.38
C GLN A 314 29.21 8.85 2.98
N THR A 315 30.50 9.01 2.74
CA THR A 315 31.05 9.42 1.43
C THR A 315 31.11 8.30 0.40
N ALA A 316 31.15 7.04 0.82
CA ALA A 316 31.26 5.91 -0.09
C ALA A 316 29.95 5.54 -0.82
N TRP A 317 28.79 6.07 -0.40
CA TRP A 317 27.48 5.69 -0.94
C TRP A 317 26.67 6.85 -1.52
N VAL A 318 27.21 8.06 -1.53
CA VAL A 318 26.52 9.30 -1.98
C VAL A 318 27.17 9.91 -3.23
N ASN A 319 28.27 9.33 -3.74
CA ASN A 319 28.92 9.73 -5.01
C ASN A 319 28.68 8.70 -6.11
#